data_ed54d7a414ed7a7b686cc6ef17a2eff5
#
_entry.id   ed54d7a414ed7a7b686cc6ef17a2eff5
#
_cell.length_a   1.000
_cell.length_b   1.000
_cell.length_c   1.000
_cell.angle_alpha   90.00
_cell.angle_beta   90.00
_cell.angle_gamma   90.00
#
_symmetry.space_group_name_H-M   'P 1'
#
loop_
_entity.id
_entity.type
_entity.pdbx_description
1 polymer ?
#
loop_
_entity_poly.entity_id
_entity_poly.type
_entity_poly.pdbx_seq_one_letter_code
_entity_poly.pdbx_strand_id
1 'polypeptide(L)'
;MDIDELQINFLHLETVDSTNNFVKQHHAELDDFTLVYADIQTAGRGRLDRTWISRQGNFFGTLLMKKLANPFLGTMVVSLAALDALKSLAPEVPVWLKWPNDLYIDECKAAGILSESIVQADKSRAIAVGLGVNLAWESSELAQIDKPAASVGNGKINPGKFASELAKYAKMYYIMGIACSEKLFELWHKRNDLVGMDLILELGNQEFVQGVAAGIAPDGALILRDVSGVEKRYYCGDVSVNRESVRKALELRKRS
;
A
#
# COMPACT_ATOMS: atom_id res chain seq x y z
N MET A 1 -26.22 7.49 7.95
CA MET A 1 -26.00 6.18 7.31
C MET A 1 -25.31 5.32 8.34
N ASP A 2 -25.98 4.25 8.66
CA ASP A 2 -25.48 3.32 9.68
C ASP A 2 -24.19 2.68 9.19
N ILE A 3 -23.15 2.68 9.99
CA ILE A 3 -21.83 2.13 9.66
C ILE A 3 -21.93 0.62 9.41
N ASP A 4 -22.93 -0.02 10.02
CA ASP A 4 -23.22 -1.44 9.86
C ASP A 4 -23.77 -1.80 8.47
N GLU A 5 -24.32 -0.83 7.73
CA GLU A 5 -24.87 -1.02 6.38
C GLU A 5 -23.84 -0.95 5.25
N LEU A 6 -22.57 -0.58 5.54
CA LEU A 6 -21.54 -0.56 4.50
C LEU A 6 -21.28 -1.98 3.99
N GLN A 7 -21.81 -2.30 2.82
CA GLN A 7 -21.53 -3.55 2.13
C GLN A 7 -20.33 -3.37 1.21
N ILE A 8 -19.51 -4.39 1.11
CA ILE A 8 -18.49 -4.44 0.09
C ILE A 8 -19.02 -5.10 -1.15
N ASN A 9 -18.87 -4.44 -2.29
CA ASN A 9 -19.18 -5.00 -3.59
C ASN A 9 -17.89 -5.49 -4.25
N PHE A 10 -17.96 -6.66 -4.88
CA PHE A 10 -16.84 -7.24 -5.61
C PHE A 10 -17.15 -7.24 -7.11
N LEU A 11 -16.19 -6.79 -7.90
CA LEU A 11 -16.19 -6.93 -9.34
C LEU A 11 -14.89 -7.60 -9.79
N HIS A 12 -15.00 -8.84 -10.27
CA HIS A 12 -13.87 -9.60 -10.81
C HIS A 12 -13.81 -9.47 -12.32
N LEU A 13 -12.63 -9.20 -12.84
CA LEU A 13 -12.34 -9.09 -14.27
C LEU A 13 -11.26 -10.12 -14.64
N GLU A 14 -11.41 -10.78 -15.78
CA GLU A 14 -10.36 -11.68 -16.28
C GLU A 14 -9.14 -10.87 -16.73
N THR A 15 -9.36 -9.82 -17.53
CA THR A 15 -8.29 -8.97 -18.05
C THR A 15 -8.77 -7.53 -18.14
N VAL A 16 -7.89 -6.60 -17.76
CA VAL A 16 -8.11 -5.15 -17.86
C VAL A 16 -6.80 -4.45 -18.17
N ASP A 17 -6.82 -3.20 -18.65
CA ASP A 17 -5.60 -2.39 -18.78
C ASP A 17 -5.01 -2.10 -17.40
N SER A 18 -5.82 -1.54 -16.50
CA SER A 18 -5.49 -1.24 -15.11
C SER A 18 -6.77 -1.17 -14.28
N THR A 19 -6.80 -1.84 -13.12
CA THR A 19 -7.94 -1.74 -12.20
C THR A 19 -8.17 -0.31 -11.71
N ASN A 20 -7.13 0.51 -11.53
CA ASN A 20 -7.26 1.93 -11.22
C ASN A 20 -7.93 2.71 -12.35
N ASN A 21 -7.53 2.48 -13.59
CA ASN A 21 -8.15 3.14 -14.74
C ASN A 21 -9.62 2.75 -14.85
N PHE A 22 -9.93 1.47 -14.72
CA PHE A 22 -11.30 0.97 -14.75
C PHE A 22 -12.16 1.66 -13.70
N VAL A 23 -11.73 1.69 -12.44
CA VAL A 23 -12.45 2.35 -11.34
C VAL A 23 -12.63 3.84 -11.63
N LYS A 24 -11.58 4.53 -12.13
CA LYS A 24 -11.68 5.97 -12.47
C LYS A 24 -12.67 6.25 -13.61
N GLN A 25 -12.79 5.35 -14.58
CA GLN A 25 -13.72 5.49 -15.71
C GLN A 25 -15.16 5.20 -15.31
N HIS A 26 -15.37 4.21 -14.43
CA HIS A 26 -16.69 3.71 -14.04
C HIS A 26 -17.15 4.14 -12.63
N HIS A 27 -16.42 5.05 -11.96
CA HIS A 27 -16.69 5.43 -10.56
C HIS A 27 -18.13 5.92 -10.30
N ALA A 28 -18.77 6.52 -11.30
CA ALA A 28 -20.15 7.01 -11.17
C ALA A 28 -21.16 5.86 -11.06
N GLU A 29 -20.88 4.73 -11.71
CA GLU A 29 -21.74 3.54 -11.78
C GLU A 29 -21.47 2.56 -10.64
N LEU A 30 -20.26 2.62 -10.06
CA LEU A 30 -19.85 1.76 -8.95
C LEU A 30 -20.31 2.34 -7.60
N ASP A 31 -20.76 1.48 -6.72
CA ASP A 31 -21.10 1.87 -5.35
C ASP A 31 -19.85 2.24 -4.54
N ASP A 32 -20.05 3.02 -3.46
CA ASP A 32 -19.01 3.27 -2.48
C ASP A 32 -18.52 1.94 -1.88
N PHE A 33 -17.23 1.82 -1.69
CA PHE A 33 -16.58 0.64 -1.15
C PHE A 33 -16.67 -0.60 -2.08
N THR A 34 -16.59 -0.40 -3.39
CA THR A 34 -16.47 -1.48 -4.39
C THR A 34 -14.99 -1.85 -4.57
N LEU A 35 -14.68 -3.15 -4.46
CA LEU A 35 -13.38 -3.73 -4.80
C LEU A 35 -13.43 -4.33 -6.20
N VAL A 36 -12.79 -3.67 -7.15
CA VAL A 36 -12.55 -4.20 -8.50
C VAL A 36 -11.19 -4.90 -8.50
N TYR A 37 -11.14 -6.18 -8.91
CA TYR A 37 -9.87 -6.89 -9.02
C TYR A 37 -9.81 -7.72 -10.30
N ALA A 38 -8.59 -8.00 -10.77
CA ALA A 38 -8.37 -8.66 -12.05
C ALA A 38 -7.32 -9.77 -11.95
N ASP A 39 -7.44 -10.78 -12.84
CA ASP A 39 -6.43 -11.84 -12.96
C ASP A 39 -5.18 -11.33 -13.67
N ILE A 40 -5.37 -10.44 -14.68
CA ILE A 40 -4.28 -9.87 -15.49
C ILE A 40 -4.51 -8.38 -15.71
N GLN A 41 -3.46 -7.57 -15.56
CA GLN A 41 -3.43 -6.19 -16.05
C GLN A 41 -2.46 -6.08 -17.24
N THR A 42 -2.90 -5.52 -18.37
CA THR A 42 -2.04 -5.33 -19.55
C THR A 42 -1.21 -4.05 -19.49
N ALA A 43 -1.62 -3.09 -18.66
CA ALA A 43 -0.94 -1.81 -18.44
C ALA A 43 -0.94 -1.43 -16.95
N GLY A 44 -0.50 -2.35 -16.08
CA GLY A 44 -0.41 -2.12 -14.63
C GLY A 44 0.48 -0.92 -14.30
N ARG A 45 0.03 -0.08 -13.37
CA ARG A 45 0.66 1.21 -13.04
C ARG A 45 1.18 1.25 -11.62
N GLY A 46 2.33 1.89 -11.44
CA GLY A 46 2.89 2.30 -10.17
C GLY A 46 2.97 3.84 -10.07
N ARG A 47 3.60 4.36 -9.03
CA ARG A 47 3.87 5.80 -8.86
C ARG A 47 4.95 6.26 -9.85
N LEU A 48 4.94 7.57 -10.19
CA LEU A 48 5.97 8.19 -11.03
C LEU A 48 6.12 7.48 -12.39
N ASP A 49 4.98 7.16 -13.03
CA ASP A 49 4.87 6.49 -14.34
C ASP A 49 5.61 5.14 -14.45
N ARG A 50 5.88 4.50 -13.31
CA ARG A 50 6.45 3.15 -13.29
C ARG A 50 5.39 2.12 -13.67
N THR A 51 5.83 1.05 -14.30
CA THR A 51 4.98 -0.10 -14.60
C THR A 51 4.93 -1.04 -13.40
N TRP A 52 3.74 -1.56 -13.11
CA TRP A 52 3.54 -2.70 -12.22
C TRP A 52 3.40 -3.95 -13.09
N ILE A 53 4.34 -4.88 -13.00
CA ILE A 53 4.29 -6.12 -13.75
C ILE A 53 3.17 -6.99 -13.20
N SER A 54 2.18 -7.30 -14.04
CA SER A 54 0.97 -8.01 -13.64
C SER A 54 0.92 -9.38 -14.28
N ARG A 55 1.07 -10.42 -13.47
CA ARG A 55 1.06 -11.81 -13.90
C ARG A 55 0.02 -12.60 -13.14
N GLN A 56 -0.64 -13.52 -13.82
CA GLN A 56 -1.65 -14.40 -13.24
C GLN A 56 -1.17 -15.10 -11.97
N GLY A 57 -2.07 -15.28 -11.00
CA GLY A 57 -1.79 -15.84 -9.70
C GLY A 57 -1.41 -14.81 -8.63
N ASN A 58 -1.11 -13.57 -9.04
CA ASN A 58 -0.91 -12.45 -8.13
C ASN A 58 -2.20 -11.65 -7.94
N PHE A 59 -2.23 -10.73 -7.02
CA PHE A 59 -3.41 -9.89 -6.78
C PHE A 59 -3.22 -8.49 -7.34
N PHE A 60 -4.21 -8.02 -8.10
CA PHE A 60 -4.32 -6.67 -8.61
C PHE A 60 -5.75 -6.19 -8.39
N GLY A 61 -5.94 -5.23 -7.52
CA GLY A 61 -7.27 -4.72 -7.22
C GLY A 61 -7.25 -3.24 -6.87
N THR A 62 -8.41 -2.60 -7.04
CA THR A 62 -8.63 -1.20 -6.70
C THR A 62 -9.90 -1.06 -5.89
N LEU A 63 -9.80 -0.46 -4.72
CA LEU A 63 -10.92 -0.14 -3.86
C LEU A 63 -11.37 1.30 -4.11
N LEU A 64 -12.64 1.48 -4.47
CA LEU A 64 -13.28 2.79 -4.59
C LEU A 64 -13.76 3.27 -3.23
N MET A 65 -13.33 4.45 -2.82
CA MET A 65 -13.72 5.11 -1.57
C MET A 65 -14.31 6.48 -1.87
N LYS A 66 -15.64 6.62 -1.76
CA LYS A 66 -16.33 7.88 -2.07
C LYS A 66 -16.43 8.85 -0.88
N LYS A 67 -16.18 8.39 0.34
CA LYS A 67 -16.30 9.20 1.57
C LYS A 67 -14.97 9.68 2.16
N LEU A 68 -13.85 9.30 1.55
CA LEU A 68 -12.54 9.84 1.86
C LEU A 68 -12.06 10.71 0.69
N ALA A 69 -11.61 11.92 1.00
CA ALA A 69 -11.13 12.88 -0.02
C ALA A 69 -9.61 12.95 -0.12
N ASN A 70 -8.90 12.46 0.90
CA ASN A 70 -7.44 12.50 0.96
C ASN A 70 -6.83 11.15 0.52
N PRO A 71 -6.08 11.09 -0.60
CA PRO A 71 -5.46 9.86 -1.08
C PRO A 71 -4.54 9.18 -0.07
N PHE A 72 -3.92 9.93 0.83
CA PHE A 72 -3.07 9.37 1.87
C PHE A 72 -3.89 8.56 2.90
N LEU A 73 -5.10 9.02 3.27
CA LEU A 73 -6.02 8.23 4.09
C LEU A 73 -6.38 6.90 3.41
N GLY A 74 -6.67 6.93 2.11
CA GLY A 74 -6.91 5.71 1.33
C GLY A 74 -5.71 4.77 1.34
N THR A 75 -4.50 5.30 1.20
CA THR A 75 -3.26 4.52 1.31
C THR A 75 -3.14 3.85 2.68
N MET A 76 -3.43 4.57 3.77
CA MET A 76 -3.41 4.01 5.13
C MET A 76 -4.42 2.88 5.30
N VAL A 77 -5.67 3.08 4.84
CA VAL A 77 -6.72 2.04 4.90
C VAL A 77 -6.26 0.77 4.20
N VAL A 78 -5.83 0.87 2.94
CA VAL A 78 -5.50 -0.31 2.13
C VAL A 78 -4.20 -0.96 2.59
N SER A 79 -3.19 -0.19 3.02
CA SER A 79 -1.93 -0.77 3.49
C SER A 79 -2.10 -1.53 4.80
N LEU A 80 -2.87 -0.99 5.76
CA LEU A 80 -3.21 -1.70 7.01
C LEU A 80 -4.03 -2.96 6.73
N ALA A 81 -5.04 -2.85 5.85
CA ALA A 81 -5.88 -3.98 5.48
C ALA A 81 -5.07 -5.09 4.78
N ALA A 82 -4.19 -4.72 3.85
CA ALA A 82 -3.33 -5.68 3.16
C ALA A 82 -2.35 -6.36 4.14
N LEU A 83 -1.76 -5.60 5.06
CA LEU A 83 -0.88 -6.15 6.09
C LEU A 83 -1.61 -7.18 6.96
N ASP A 84 -2.81 -6.87 7.44
CA ASP A 84 -3.57 -7.79 8.31
C ASP A 84 -4.12 -8.98 7.52
N ALA A 85 -4.56 -8.79 6.27
CA ALA A 85 -4.97 -9.89 5.39
C ALA A 85 -3.80 -10.87 5.13
N LEU A 86 -2.60 -10.35 4.84
CA LEU A 86 -1.42 -11.18 4.64
C LEU A 86 -1.00 -11.91 5.92
N LYS A 87 -1.02 -11.24 7.07
CA LYS A 87 -0.75 -11.90 8.37
C LYS A 87 -1.77 -12.97 8.72
N SER A 88 -3.03 -12.81 8.33
CA SER A 88 -4.06 -13.83 8.51
C SER A 88 -3.85 -15.06 7.63
N LEU A 89 -3.39 -14.86 6.38
CA LEU A 89 -3.24 -15.92 5.38
C LEU A 89 -1.87 -16.59 5.37
N ALA A 90 -0.83 -15.88 5.82
CA ALA A 90 0.55 -16.35 5.89
C ALA A 90 1.24 -15.77 7.14
N PRO A 91 0.84 -16.21 8.35
CA PRO A 91 1.33 -15.64 9.62
C PRO A 91 2.84 -15.81 9.83
N GLU A 92 3.45 -16.78 9.14
CA GLU A 92 4.89 -17.07 9.19
C GLU A 92 5.72 -16.07 8.36
N VAL A 93 5.10 -15.30 7.44
CA VAL A 93 5.81 -14.39 6.56
C VAL A 93 5.95 -13.02 7.25
N PRO A 94 7.17 -12.50 7.46
CA PRO A 94 7.41 -11.27 8.21
C PRO A 94 7.15 -10.03 7.33
N VAL A 95 5.88 -9.81 6.95
CA VAL A 95 5.47 -8.63 6.17
C VAL A 95 5.43 -7.40 7.05
N TRP A 96 5.99 -6.28 6.55
CA TRP A 96 6.02 -4.99 7.23
C TRP A 96 5.67 -3.82 6.31
N LEU A 97 5.19 -2.71 6.91
CA LEU A 97 4.84 -1.47 6.19
C LEU A 97 6.08 -0.61 5.98
N LYS A 98 6.27 -0.17 4.74
CA LYS A 98 7.30 0.80 4.36
C LYS A 98 6.65 2.05 3.77
N TRP A 99 6.94 3.19 4.39
CA TRP A 99 6.51 4.49 3.85
C TRP A 99 6.98 4.68 2.39
N PRO A 100 6.17 5.33 1.56
CA PRO A 100 4.83 5.83 1.88
C PRO A 100 3.72 4.82 1.62
N ASN A 101 3.93 3.76 0.83
CA ASN A 101 2.86 3.03 0.18
C ASN A 101 3.21 1.58 -0.18
N ASP A 102 4.17 0.98 0.50
CA ASP A 102 4.67 -0.34 0.14
C ASP A 102 4.59 -1.32 1.31
N LEU A 103 4.50 -2.61 0.99
CA LEU A 103 4.70 -3.72 1.91
C LEU A 103 5.95 -4.49 1.49
N TYR A 104 6.75 -4.85 2.47
CA TYR A 104 8.04 -5.52 2.27
C TYR A 104 8.11 -6.82 3.06
N ILE A 105 8.92 -7.75 2.57
CA ILE A 105 9.44 -8.90 3.28
C ILE A 105 10.95 -8.73 3.28
N ASP A 106 11.57 -8.66 4.45
CA ASP A 106 12.97 -8.24 4.59
C ASP A 106 13.24 -6.93 3.82
N GLU A 107 14.09 -6.94 2.81
CA GLU A 107 14.44 -5.79 1.96
C GLU A 107 13.74 -5.80 0.60
N CYS A 108 12.85 -6.76 0.35
CA CYS A 108 12.23 -6.98 -0.93
C CYS A 108 10.76 -6.54 -0.93
N LYS A 109 10.36 -5.84 -1.98
CA LYS A 109 8.98 -5.35 -2.13
C LYS A 109 8.02 -6.50 -2.43
N ALA A 110 7.02 -6.69 -1.56
CA ALA A 110 5.97 -7.69 -1.70
C ALA A 110 4.66 -7.12 -2.23
N ALA A 111 4.36 -5.85 -1.91
CA ALA A 111 3.16 -5.16 -2.39
C ALA A 111 3.40 -3.66 -2.58
N GLY A 112 2.58 -3.05 -3.43
CA GLY A 112 2.58 -1.61 -3.65
C GLY A 112 1.18 -1.04 -3.77
N ILE A 113 0.96 0.14 -3.22
CA ILE A 113 -0.33 0.85 -3.23
C ILE A 113 -0.22 2.11 -4.08
N LEU A 114 -1.24 2.36 -4.90
CA LEU A 114 -1.36 3.55 -5.74
C LEU A 114 -2.72 4.21 -5.51
N SER A 115 -2.75 5.31 -4.74
CA SER A 115 -3.95 6.09 -4.49
C SER A 115 -4.06 7.26 -5.45
N GLU A 116 -5.17 7.38 -6.15
CA GLU A 116 -5.47 8.43 -7.11
C GLU A 116 -6.81 9.11 -6.77
N SER A 117 -6.82 10.44 -6.80
CA SER A 117 -8.06 11.22 -6.60
C SER A 117 -8.94 11.15 -7.84
N ILE A 118 -10.26 11.11 -7.61
CA ILE A 118 -11.31 11.22 -8.60
C ILE A 118 -12.13 12.47 -8.26
N VAL A 119 -12.35 13.34 -9.24
CA VAL A 119 -13.28 14.47 -9.10
C VAL A 119 -14.63 14.02 -9.62
N GLN A 120 -15.64 14.02 -8.77
CA GLN A 120 -17.01 13.62 -9.11
C GLN A 120 -17.77 14.79 -9.77
N ALA A 121 -18.92 14.52 -10.38
CA ALA A 121 -19.72 15.50 -11.09
C ALA A 121 -20.19 16.67 -10.18
N ASP A 122 -20.45 16.38 -8.91
CA ASP A 122 -20.81 17.36 -7.86
C ASP A 122 -19.62 18.12 -7.26
N LYS A 123 -18.42 17.94 -7.85
CA LYS A 123 -17.13 18.49 -7.37
C LYS A 123 -16.62 17.88 -6.05
N SER A 124 -17.33 16.92 -5.47
CA SER A 124 -16.79 16.13 -4.37
C SER A 124 -15.62 15.24 -4.85
N ARG A 125 -14.88 14.70 -3.94
CA ARG A 125 -13.73 13.82 -4.26
C ARG A 125 -14.00 12.40 -3.79
N ALA A 126 -13.62 11.45 -4.62
CA ALA A 126 -13.47 10.05 -4.28
C ALA A 126 -12.02 9.62 -4.48
N ILE A 127 -11.67 8.44 -4.05
CA ILE A 127 -10.31 7.89 -4.18
C ILE A 127 -10.40 6.50 -4.80
N ALA A 128 -9.61 6.26 -5.84
CA ALA A 128 -9.28 4.93 -6.33
C ALA A 128 -7.97 4.48 -5.67
N VAL A 129 -8.01 3.44 -4.86
CA VAL A 129 -6.84 2.92 -4.15
C VAL A 129 -6.46 1.57 -4.71
N GLY A 130 -5.49 1.57 -5.62
CA GLY A 130 -4.94 0.36 -6.23
C GLY A 130 -3.97 -0.34 -5.29
N LEU A 131 -4.01 -1.65 -5.32
CA LEU A 131 -3.11 -2.55 -4.60
C LEU A 131 -2.64 -3.65 -5.55
N GLY A 132 -1.32 -3.81 -5.69
CA GLY A 132 -0.69 -4.97 -6.29
C GLY A 132 0.04 -5.78 -5.22
N VAL A 133 -0.18 -7.11 -5.17
CA VAL A 133 0.50 -8.00 -4.24
C VAL A 133 1.11 -9.17 -4.98
N ASN A 134 2.37 -9.43 -4.71
CA ASN A 134 3.10 -10.58 -5.22
C ASN A 134 2.75 -11.82 -4.40
N LEU A 135 1.80 -12.65 -4.87
CA LEU A 135 1.35 -13.86 -4.19
C LEU A 135 1.97 -15.14 -4.75
N ALA A 136 2.29 -15.15 -6.05
CA ALA A 136 2.61 -16.37 -6.79
C ALA A 136 3.87 -16.29 -7.67
N TRP A 137 4.74 -15.31 -7.44
CA TRP A 137 6.00 -15.24 -8.17
C TRP A 137 6.99 -16.31 -7.71
N GLU A 138 7.63 -16.96 -8.65
CA GLU A 138 8.77 -17.82 -8.37
C GLU A 138 10.08 -17.00 -8.25
N SER A 139 11.05 -17.53 -7.51
CA SER A 139 12.32 -16.80 -7.26
C SER A 139 13.09 -16.48 -8.54
N SER A 140 13.03 -17.36 -9.56
CA SER A 140 13.66 -17.16 -10.87
C SER A 140 13.03 -16.00 -11.67
N GLU A 141 11.75 -15.74 -11.46
CA GLU A 141 11.00 -14.68 -12.10
C GLU A 141 11.22 -13.35 -11.39
N LEU A 142 11.22 -13.37 -10.05
CA LEU A 142 11.55 -12.20 -9.22
C LEU A 142 12.95 -11.65 -9.51
N ALA A 143 13.91 -12.53 -9.82
CA ALA A 143 15.28 -12.15 -10.18
C ALA A 143 15.38 -11.34 -11.49
N GLN A 144 14.33 -11.33 -12.32
CA GLN A 144 14.27 -10.56 -13.57
C GLN A 144 13.67 -9.15 -13.37
N ILE A 145 13.21 -8.83 -12.17
CA ILE A 145 12.67 -7.51 -11.82
C ILE A 145 13.84 -6.61 -11.41
N ASP A 146 13.94 -5.42 -12.01
CA ASP A 146 15.04 -4.48 -11.75
C ASP A 146 15.24 -4.08 -10.28
N LYS A 147 14.17 -4.14 -9.48
CA LYS A 147 14.20 -3.85 -8.03
C LYS A 147 13.93 -5.10 -7.21
N PRO A 148 14.58 -5.25 -6.04
CA PRO A 148 14.34 -6.38 -5.16
C PRO A 148 12.85 -6.58 -4.85
N ALA A 149 12.32 -7.74 -5.23
CA ALA A 149 10.93 -8.11 -5.04
C ALA A 149 10.82 -9.46 -4.31
N ALA A 150 9.73 -9.63 -3.55
CA ALA A 150 9.42 -10.87 -2.85
C ALA A 150 8.00 -11.32 -3.15
N SER A 151 7.74 -12.62 -2.99
CA SER A 151 6.40 -13.22 -3.06
C SER A 151 5.97 -13.68 -1.68
N VAL A 152 4.72 -13.38 -1.29
CA VAL A 152 4.22 -13.73 0.05
C VAL A 152 3.82 -15.20 0.15
N GLY A 153 3.20 -15.74 -0.88
CA GLY A 153 2.51 -17.03 -0.78
C GLY A 153 3.15 -18.17 -1.54
N ASN A 154 4.16 -17.92 -2.37
CA ASN A 154 4.70 -18.93 -3.29
C ASN A 154 3.58 -19.71 -4.02
N GLY A 155 2.53 -19.02 -4.46
CA GLY A 155 1.36 -19.61 -5.13
C GLY A 155 0.34 -20.30 -4.21
N LYS A 156 0.51 -20.32 -2.90
CA LYS A 156 -0.40 -20.97 -1.96
C LYS A 156 -1.63 -20.10 -1.60
N ILE A 157 -1.52 -18.79 -1.78
CA ILE A 157 -2.63 -17.86 -1.49
C ILE A 157 -3.41 -17.61 -2.78
N ASN A 158 -4.68 -17.99 -2.79
CA ASN A 158 -5.59 -17.69 -3.90
C ASN A 158 -5.94 -16.20 -3.91
N PRO A 159 -5.87 -15.48 -5.06
CA PRO A 159 -6.18 -14.05 -5.15
C PRO A 159 -7.61 -13.68 -4.70
N GLY A 160 -8.61 -14.52 -4.99
CA GLY A 160 -9.99 -14.29 -4.54
C GLY A 160 -10.14 -14.45 -3.02
N LYS A 161 -9.41 -15.40 -2.41
CA LYS A 161 -9.35 -15.53 -0.95
C LYS A 161 -8.68 -14.31 -0.32
N PHE A 162 -7.59 -13.83 -0.92
CA PHE A 162 -6.94 -12.60 -0.48
C PHE A 162 -7.88 -11.39 -0.62
N ALA A 163 -8.62 -11.26 -1.74
CA ALA A 163 -9.61 -10.21 -1.93
C ALA A 163 -10.65 -10.17 -0.81
N SER A 164 -11.16 -11.33 -0.39
CA SER A 164 -12.15 -11.46 0.69
C SER A 164 -11.58 -11.03 2.05
N GLU A 165 -10.37 -11.46 2.38
CA GLU A 165 -9.71 -11.04 3.63
C GLU A 165 -9.34 -9.56 3.61
N LEU A 166 -8.80 -9.05 2.49
CA LEU A 166 -8.53 -7.64 2.29
C LEU A 166 -9.77 -6.79 2.55
N ALA A 167 -10.90 -7.18 1.97
CA ALA A 167 -12.17 -6.50 2.08
C ALA A 167 -12.66 -6.37 3.53
N LYS A 168 -12.57 -7.46 4.28
CA LYS A 168 -12.94 -7.52 5.70
C LYS A 168 -12.16 -6.50 6.53
N TYR A 169 -10.83 -6.47 6.39
CA TYR A 169 -10.00 -5.51 7.12
C TYR A 169 -10.15 -4.09 6.59
N ALA A 170 -10.28 -3.94 5.25
CA ALA A 170 -10.47 -2.63 4.64
C ALA A 170 -11.77 -1.95 5.11
N LYS A 171 -12.87 -2.70 5.30
CA LYS A 171 -14.11 -2.17 5.88
C LYS A 171 -13.85 -1.53 7.25
N MET A 172 -13.16 -2.22 8.14
CA MET A 172 -12.84 -1.73 9.48
C MET A 172 -12.02 -0.43 9.43
N TYR A 173 -10.97 -0.40 8.61
CA TYR A 173 -10.09 0.77 8.51
C TYR A 173 -10.74 1.93 7.75
N TYR A 174 -11.61 1.65 6.77
CA TYR A 174 -12.36 2.67 6.05
C TYR A 174 -13.34 3.38 6.99
N ILE A 175 -14.08 2.63 7.79
CA ILE A 175 -14.98 3.16 8.82
C ILE A 175 -14.17 4.01 9.82
N MET A 176 -13.03 3.52 10.28
CA MET A 176 -12.14 4.26 11.18
C MET A 176 -11.68 5.57 10.55
N GLY A 177 -11.28 5.55 9.27
CA GLY A 177 -10.82 6.75 8.54
C GLY A 177 -11.91 7.80 8.38
N ILE A 178 -13.18 7.39 8.21
CA ILE A 178 -14.33 8.30 8.14
C ILE A 178 -14.65 8.87 9.53
N ALA A 179 -14.65 8.03 10.57
CA ALA A 179 -15.06 8.41 11.92
C ALA A 179 -13.97 9.21 12.67
N CYS A 180 -12.70 8.85 12.50
CA CYS A 180 -11.57 9.46 13.21
C CYS A 180 -10.26 9.18 12.45
N SER A 181 -9.88 10.08 11.55
CA SER A 181 -8.67 9.96 10.74
C SER A 181 -7.38 9.98 11.59
N GLU A 182 -7.39 10.66 12.75
CA GLU A 182 -6.27 10.70 13.68
C GLU A 182 -5.95 9.30 14.23
N LYS A 183 -6.98 8.53 14.63
CA LYS A 183 -6.79 7.15 15.10
C LYS A 183 -6.27 6.23 14.01
N LEU A 184 -6.75 6.40 12.78
CA LEU A 184 -6.24 5.65 11.64
C LEU A 184 -4.75 5.96 11.42
N PHE A 185 -4.38 7.25 11.48
CA PHE A 185 -3.00 7.69 11.35
C PHE A 185 -2.11 7.13 12.47
N GLU A 186 -2.52 7.26 13.73
CA GLU A 186 -1.77 6.72 14.88
C GLU A 186 -1.49 5.22 14.72
N LEU A 187 -2.50 4.44 14.30
CA LEU A 187 -2.35 3.01 14.08
C LEU A 187 -1.40 2.71 12.92
N TRP A 188 -1.54 3.43 11.81
CA TRP A 188 -0.68 3.28 10.65
C TRP A 188 0.77 3.69 10.97
N HIS A 189 0.95 4.81 11.66
CA HIS A 189 2.26 5.30 12.10
C HIS A 189 2.96 4.28 13.01
N LYS A 190 2.24 3.73 13.99
CA LYS A 190 2.76 2.70 14.91
C LYS A 190 3.19 1.41 14.20
N ARG A 191 2.56 1.10 13.06
CA ARG A 191 2.88 -0.09 12.26
C ARG A 191 3.87 0.18 11.12
N ASN A 192 4.29 1.43 10.95
CA ASN A 192 5.29 1.80 9.96
C ASN A 192 6.69 1.77 10.60
N ASP A 193 7.52 0.89 10.09
CA ASP A 193 8.76 0.47 10.75
C ASP A 193 9.97 1.35 10.45
N LEU A 194 9.81 2.42 9.68
CA LEU A 194 10.93 3.28 9.30
C LEU A 194 11.44 4.19 10.41
N VAL A 195 10.63 4.52 11.39
CA VAL A 195 11.02 5.46 12.46
C VAL A 195 12.22 4.94 13.24
N GLY A 196 13.26 5.75 13.34
CA GLY A 196 14.52 5.41 13.98
C GLY A 196 15.56 4.76 13.06
N MET A 197 15.21 4.45 11.79
CA MET A 197 16.16 3.87 10.83
C MET A 197 16.97 4.94 10.08
N ASP A 198 18.24 4.61 9.75
CA ASP A 198 19.03 5.37 8.79
C ASP A 198 18.51 5.11 7.38
N LEU A 199 18.14 6.17 6.69
CA LEU A 199 17.54 6.13 5.37
C LEU A 199 18.33 6.92 4.35
N ILE A 200 18.27 6.46 3.10
CA ILE A 200 18.58 7.24 1.91
C ILE A 200 17.27 7.44 1.16
N LEU A 201 16.89 8.69 0.99
CA LEU A 201 15.70 9.09 0.25
C LEU A 201 16.12 9.62 -1.12
N GLU A 202 15.68 8.94 -2.18
CA GLU A 202 15.83 9.38 -3.56
C GLU A 202 14.62 10.25 -3.93
N LEU A 203 14.84 11.53 -4.24
CA LEU A 203 13.80 12.53 -4.50
C LEU A 203 13.44 12.67 -6.00
N GLY A 204 14.02 11.90 -6.88
CA GLY A 204 14.00 12.13 -8.32
C GLY A 204 15.17 13.02 -8.75
N ASN A 205 15.38 13.13 -10.08
CA ASN A 205 16.50 13.87 -10.67
C ASN A 205 17.90 13.51 -10.08
N GLN A 206 18.04 12.28 -9.56
CA GLN A 206 19.27 11.80 -8.89
C GLN A 206 19.67 12.59 -7.64
N GLU A 207 18.74 13.28 -7.01
CA GLU A 207 18.95 13.92 -5.72
C GLU A 207 18.73 12.89 -4.59
N PHE A 208 19.72 12.75 -3.70
CA PHE A 208 19.68 11.83 -2.56
C PHE A 208 19.81 12.60 -1.26
N VAL A 209 18.97 12.26 -0.30
CA VAL A 209 19.04 12.82 1.06
C VAL A 209 19.23 11.66 2.02
N GLN A 210 20.24 11.77 2.88
CA GLN A 210 20.51 10.80 3.96
C GLN A 210 20.14 11.40 5.31
N GLY A 211 19.55 10.57 6.17
CA GLY A 211 19.23 10.96 7.55
C GLY A 211 18.48 9.85 8.30
N VAL A 212 18.27 10.09 9.58
CA VAL A 212 17.46 9.22 10.43
C VAL A 212 15.98 9.59 10.29
N ALA A 213 15.11 8.61 10.08
CA ALA A 213 13.67 8.84 10.11
C ALA A 213 13.23 9.25 11.52
N ALA A 214 12.99 10.53 11.73
CA ALA A 214 12.55 11.07 13.02
C ALA A 214 11.06 10.82 13.27
N GLY A 215 10.26 10.61 12.21
CA GLY A 215 8.84 10.35 12.30
C GLY A 215 8.13 10.48 10.96
N ILE A 216 6.81 10.34 10.99
CA ILE A 216 5.91 10.64 9.88
C ILE A 216 4.86 11.61 10.41
N ALA A 217 4.67 12.74 9.72
CA ALA A 217 3.69 13.74 10.11
C ALA A 217 2.24 13.31 9.73
N PRO A 218 1.20 13.86 10.38
CA PRO A 218 -0.20 13.51 10.10
C PRO A 218 -0.63 13.76 8.65
N ASP A 219 0.05 14.65 7.93
CA ASP A 219 -0.16 14.93 6.51
C ASP A 219 0.57 13.93 5.58
N GLY A 220 1.24 12.93 6.15
CA GLY A 220 1.96 11.88 5.44
C GLY A 220 3.42 12.18 5.12
N ALA A 221 3.93 13.36 5.47
CA ALA A 221 5.33 13.69 5.24
C ALA A 221 6.27 12.84 6.09
N LEU A 222 7.29 12.23 5.48
CA LEU A 222 8.42 11.64 6.20
C LEU A 222 9.29 12.77 6.76
N ILE A 223 9.62 12.68 8.04
CA ILE A 223 10.53 13.61 8.71
C ILE A 223 11.91 12.95 8.81
N LEU A 224 12.88 13.49 8.10
CA LEU A 224 14.27 13.07 8.18
C LEU A 224 15.09 14.08 9.00
N ARG A 225 15.88 13.56 9.93
CA ARG A 225 16.87 14.32 10.71
C ARG A 225 18.24 14.05 10.12
N ASP A 226 18.90 15.11 9.65
CA ASP A 226 20.26 15.03 9.12
C ASP A 226 21.32 14.95 10.23
N VAL A 227 22.59 14.82 9.84
CA VAL A 227 23.73 14.70 10.79
C VAL A 227 23.95 15.95 11.65
N SER A 228 23.39 17.10 11.24
CA SER A 228 23.44 18.35 12.02
C SER A 228 22.28 18.47 13.02
N GLY A 229 21.35 17.50 13.03
CA GLY A 229 20.16 17.49 13.86
C GLY A 229 18.97 18.26 13.27
N VAL A 230 19.10 18.76 12.04
CA VAL A 230 18.02 19.51 11.36
C VAL A 230 17.01 18.53 10.78
N GLU A 231 15.73 18.79 11.07
CA GLU A 231 14.60 18.00 10.56
C GLU A 231 13.98 18.67 9.31
N LYS A 232 13.79 17.86 8.27
CA LYS A 232 13.12 18.27 7.03
C LYS A 232 12.00 17.32 6.69
N ARG A 233 10.93 17.85 6.05
CA ARG A 233 9.75 17.09 5.65
C ARG A 233 9.80 16.74 4.16
N TYR A 234 9.46 15.48 3.83
CA TYR A 234 9.45 14.94 2.48
C TYR A 234 8.12 14.23 2.21
N TYR A 235 7.43 14.62 1.15
CA TYR A 235 6.11 14.09 0.78
C TYR A 235 6.17 13.00 -0.28
N CYS A 236 7.31 12.84 -0.93
CA CYS A 236 7.53 11.84 -1.97
C CYS A 236 9.00 11.41 -1.95
N GLY A 237 9.27 10.32 -2.63
CA GLY A 237 10.59 9.75 -2.82
C GLY A 237 10.58 8.24 -2.70
N ASP A 238 11.67 7.64 -3.11
CA ASP A 238 11.96 6.22 -2.91
C ASP A 238 12.90 6.08 -1.72
N VAL A 239 12.42 5.43 -0.68
CA VAL A 239 13.23 5.17 0.51
C VAL A 239 14.07 3.92 0.30
N SER A 240 15.38 4.04 0.42
CA SER A 240 16.31 2.92 0.60
C SER A 240 16.72 2.85 2.05
N VAL A 241 16.55 1.69 2.66
CA VAL A 241 16.89 1.46 4.07
C VAL A 241 18.22 0.74 4.13
N ASN A 242 19.10 1.17 5.04
CA ASN A 242 20.36 0.47 5.27
C ASN A 242 20.06 -0.94 5.86
N ARG A 243 20.66 -1.98 5.25
CA ARG A 243 20.48 -3.39 5.63
C ARG A 243 20.65 -3.67 7.12
N GLU A 244 21.65 -3.04 7.73
CA GLU A 244 21.94 -3.22 9.15
C GLU A 244 20.84 -2.62 10.03
N SER A 245 20.26 -1.49 9.63
CA SER A 245 19.14 -0.84 10.35
C SER A 245 17.86 -1.66 10.30
N VAL A 246 17.54 -2.28 9.16
CA VAL A 246 16.39 -3.22 9.03
C VAL A 246 16.59 -4.42 9.93
N ARG A 247 17.78 -5.02 9.90
CA ARG A 247 18.08 -6.20 10.71
C ARG A 247 17.96 -5.92 12.20
N LYS A 248 18.49 -4.79 12.68
CA LYS A 248 18.34 -4.34 14.07
C LYS A 248 16.87 -4.15 14.48
N ALA A 249 16.08 -3.49 13.65
CA ALA A 249 14.67 -3.26 13.93
C ALA A 249 13.86 -4.56 14.00
N LEU A 250 14.12 -5.52 13.10
CA LEU A 250 13.49 -6.84 13.11
C LEU A 250 13.93 -7.69 14.33
N GLU A 251 15.18 -7.59 14.78
CA GLU A 251 15.67 -8.28 15.99
C GLU A 251 15.03 -7.73 17.26
N LEU A 252 14.85 -6.41 17.38
CA LEU A 252 14.20 -5.79 18.53
C LEU A 252 12.72 -6.24 18.69
N ARG A 253 12.03 -6.49 17.57
CA ARG A 253 10.64 -6.98 17.58
C ARG A 253 10.48 -8.43 18.02
N LYS A 254 11.47 -9.28 17.73
CA LYS A 254 11.43 -10.68 18.19
C LYS A 254 11.60 -10.79 19.71
N ARG A 255 11.96 -9.68 20.38
CA ARG A 255 12.22 -9.61 21.83
C ARG A 255 11.10 -8.88 22.60
N SER A 256 10.17 -8.24 21.91
CA SER A 256 8.96 -7.56 22.45
C SER A 256 7.69 -8.38 22.19
#